data_50e2a320434034958b37fa989b28e1c1
#
_entry.id   50e2a320434034958b37fa989b28e1c1
#
_cell.length_a   1.000
_cell.length_b   1.000
_cell.length_c   1.000
_cell.angle_alpha   90.00
_cell.angle_beta   90.00
_cell.angle_gamma   90.00
#
_symmetry.space_group_name_H-M   'P 1'
#
loop_
_entity.id
_entity.type
_entity.pdbx_description
1 polymer ?
#
loop_
_entity_poly.entity_id
_entity_poly.type
_entity_poly.pdbx_seq_one_letter_code
_entity_poly.pdbx_strand_id
1 'polypeptide(L)'
;GGRCRYFDACFPQALPDDSILYLQQSAHKLQMYAEGITRLQDVDPQRVEGFRFQYAQIAAARNGGLAIDRPALRQWLQDVIVYPIIYLDFEWDTYAVPPYEGMRPYDVLCFQYSMDIEPNPQSALIHREFLGEEDCRITFLEQLLKDLPPEGVILVYNMEGAEKLRLRQLAKQFPAY
;
A
#
# COMPACT_ATOMS: atom_id res chain seq x y z
N GLY A 1 8.65 -11.24 -2.92
CA GLY A 1 9.63 -12.20 -3.38
C GLY A 1 9.05 -13.07 -4.46
N GLY A 2 9.79 -13.19 -5.58
CA GLY A 2 9.33 -13.98 -6.72
C GLY A 2 9.18 -15.46 -6.36
N ARG A 3 8.23 -16.14 -7.03
CA ARG A 3 8.05 -17.59 -6.97
C ARG A 3 9.31 -18.27 -7.54
N CYS A 4 9.80 -19.31 -6.85
CA CYS A 4 10.92 -20.11 -7.36
C CYS A 4 10.62 -20.65 -8.78
N ARG A 5 11.58 -20.59 -9.70
CA ARG A 5 11.43 -21.12 -11.08
C ARG A 5 11.01 -22.58 -11.13
N TYR A 6 11.44 -23.36 -10.15
CA TYR A 6 11.18 -24.81 -10.08
C TYR A 6 9.98 -25.14 -9.20
N PHE A 7 9.21 -24.14 -8.79
CA PHE A 7 8.09 -24.36 -7.86
C PHE A 7 7.11 -25.40 -8.39
N ASP A 8 6.73 -25.30 -9.66
CA ASP A 8 5.74 -26.21 -10.28
C ASP A 8 6.31 -27.62 -10.51
N ALA A 9 7.64 -27.76 -10.64
CA ALA A 9 8.30 -29.07 -10.68
C ALA A 9 8.37 -29.73 -9.30
N CYS A 10 8.60 -28.94 -8.25
CA CYS A 10 8.63 -29.45 -6.87
C CYS A 10 7.22 -29.75 -6.33
N PHE A 11 6.22 -29.00 -6.80
CA PHE A 11 4.83 -29.08 -6.36
C PHE A 11 3.91 -29.19 -7.57
N PRO A 12 3.92 -30.37 -8.26
CA PRO A 12 3.18 -30.55 -9.52
C PRO A 12 1.65 -30.56 -9.32
N GLN A 13 1.19 -30.74 -8.10
CA GLN A 13 -0.23 -30.63 -7.75
C GLN A 13 -0.52 -29.25 -7.17
N ALA A 14 -1.75 -28.75 -7.38
CA ALA A 14 -2.20 -27.52 -6.75
C ALA A 14 -2.10 -27.63 -5.23
N LEU A 15 -1.40 -26.69 -4.61
CA LEU A 15 -1.33 -26.61 -3.16
C LEU A 15 -2.69 -26.13 -2.60
N PRO A 16 -3.08 -26.62 -1.41
CA PRO A 16 -4.24 -26.05 -0.72
C PRO A 16 -4.05 -24.55 -0.47
N ASP A 17 -5.13 -23.79 -0.47
CA ASP A 17 -5.10 -22.33 -0.28
C ASP A 17 -4.48 -21.92 1.07
N ASP A 18 -4.56 -22.81 2.08
CA ASP A 18 -3.96 -22.63 3.39
C ASP A 18 -2.57 -23.26 3.54
N SER A 19 -1.89 -23.59 2.44
CA SER A 19 -0.53 -24.17 2.50
C SER A 19 0.44 -23.23 3.22
N ILE A 20 1.31 -23.81 4.09
CA ILE A 20 2.41 -23.08 4.76
C ILE A 20 3.34 -22.38 3.76
N LEU A 21 3.43 -22.88 2.53
CA LEU A 21 4.28 -22.30 1.49
C LEU A 21 3.79 -20.92 1.03
N TYR A 22 2.54 -20.55 1.32
CA TYR A 22 1.98 -19.22 1.10
C TYR A 22 2.22 -18.25 2.27
N LEU A 23 2.86 -18.70 3.38
CA LEU A 23 3.23 -17.81 4.47
C LEU A 23 4.12 -16.67 3.95
N GLN A 24 3.65 -15.44 4.09
CA GLN A 24 4.30 -14.27 3.51
C GLN A 24 5.59 -13.91 4.26
N GLN A 25 6.58 -13.45 3.50
CA GLN A 25 7.86 -12.94 4.03
C GLN A 25 8.54 -13.86 5.05
N SER A 26 8.29 -15.16 5.00
CA SER A 26 8.88 -16.13 5.93
C SER A 26 10.13 -16.78 5.34
N ALA A 27 11.26 -16.61 6.03
CA ALA A 27 12.50 -17.35 5.74
C ALA A 27 12.42 -18.81 6.20
N HIS A 28 11.52 -19.12 7.15
CA HIS A 28 11.46 -20.42 7.83
C HIS A 28 10.36 -21.35 7.30
N LYS A 29 9.53 -20.92 6.34
CA LYS A 29 8.41 -21.74 5.85
C LYS A 29 8.82 -23.07 5.23
N LEU A 30 9.96 -23.12 4.53
CA LEU A 30 10.47 -24.38 3.98
C LEU A 30 10.96 -25.33 5.06
N GLN A 31 11.56 -24.80 6.12
CA GLN A 31 11.95 -25.61 7.29
C GLN A 31 10.71 -26.18 7.99
N MET A 32 9.69 -25.35 8.25
CA MET A 32 8.43 -25.81 8.84
C MET A 32 7.74 -26.88 7.96
N TYR A 33 7.78 -26.69 6.65
CA TYR A 33 7.26 -27.67 5.71
C TYR A 33 8.00 -29.01 5.81
N ALA A 34 9.33 -28.99 5.90
CA ALA A 34 10.16 -30.18 6.09
C ALA A 34 9.93 -30.87 7.44
N GLU A 35 9.52 -30.12 8.46
CA GLU A 35 9.11 -30.63 9.77
C GLU A 35 7.69 -31.25 9.76
N GLY A 36 7.00 -31.22 8.61
CA GLY A 36 5.65 -31.79 8.44
C GLY A 36 4.51 -30.80 8.68
N ILE A 37 4.80 -29.54 8.94
CA ILE A 37 3.78 -28.47 9.04
C ILE A 37 3.42 -28.05 7.62
N THR A 38 2.31 -28.55 7.10
CA THR A 38 1.92 -28.31 5.70
C THR A 38 0.88 -27.23 5.54
N ARG A 39 0.15 -26.87 6.61
CA ARG A 39 -0.93 -25.87 6.59
C ARG A 39 -0.67 -24.72 7.54
N LEU A 40 -1.15 -23.53 7.16
CA LEU A 40 -1.03 -22.31 7.98
C LEU A 40 -1.70 -22.46 9.36
N GLN A 41 -2.84 -23.12 9.41
CA GLN A 41 -3.56 -23.34 10.70
C GLN A 41 -2.79 -24.17 11.72
N ASP A 42 -1.85 -25.02 11.25
CA ASP A 42 -1.06 -25.93 12.10
C ASP A 42 0.20 -25.26 12.67
N VAL A 43 0.55 -24.06 12.18
CA VAL A 43 1.72 -23.33 12.66
C VAL A 43 1.49 -22.81 14.08
N ASP A 44 2.41 -23.11 15.01
CA ASP A 44 2.41 -22.50 16.33
C ASP A 44 2.63 -20.98 16.19
N PRO A 45 1.69 -20.13 16.68
CA PRO A 45 1.83 -18.68 16.62
C PRO A 45 3.11 -18.13 17.24
N GLN A 46 3.69 -18.81 18.23
CA GLN A 46 4.96 -18.41 18.85
C GLN A 46 6.13 -18.45 17.85
N ARG A 47 6.07 -19.30 16.83
CA ARG A 47 7.10 -19.37 15.77
C ARG A 47 7.13 -18.15 14.85
N VAL A 48 6.09 -17.34 14.89
CA VAL A 48 5.93 -16.11 14.10
C VAL A 48 5.73 -14.87 14.97
N GLU A 49 6.05 -14.98 16.25
CA GLU A 49 5.98 -13.84 17.18
C GLU A 49 6.83 -12.68 16.68
N GLY A 50 6.27 -11.46 16.69
CA GLY A 50 6.90 -10.27 16.14
C GLY A 50 6.68 -10.05 14.63
N PHE A 51 6.21 -11.04 13.89
CA PHE A 51 5.90 -10.92 12.45
C PHE A 51 4.40 -10.71 12.21
N ARG A 52 3.94 -9.47 12.32
CA ARG A 52 2.51 -9.09 12.32
C ARG A 52 1.70 -9.72 11.19
N PHE A 53 2.21 -9.69 9.95
CA PHE A 53 1.51 -10.25 8.79
C PHE A 53 1.43 -11.77 8.83
N GLN A 54 2.49 -12.45 9.26
CA GLN A 54 2.49 -13.90 9.40
C GLN A 54 1.52 -14.34 10.50
N TYR A 55 1.53 -13.65 11.64
CA TYR A 55 0.59 -13.90 12.74
C TYR A 55 -0.86 -13.72 12.28
N ALA A 56 -1.17 -12.62 11.60
CA ALA A 56 -2.51 -12.36 11.07
C ALA A 56 -2.95 -13.43 10.05
N GLN A 57 -2.04 -13.88 9.19
CA GLN A 57 -2.31 -14.92 8.20
C GLN A 57 -2.64 -16.26 8.86
N ILE A 58 -1.90 -16.65 9.90
CA ILE A 58 -2.16 -17.86 10.67
C ILE A 58 -3.48 -17.75 11.45
N ALA A 59 -3.73 -16.61 12.10
CA ALA A 59 -4.98 -16.36 12.80
C ALA A 59 -6.18 -16.42 11.85
N ALA A 60 -6.06 -15.85 10.64
CA ALA A 60 -7.10 -15.94 9.61
C ALA A 60 -7.34 -17.39 9.19
N ALA A 61 -6.29 -18.16 8.91
CA ALA A 61 -6.42 -19.57 8.53
C ALA A 61 -7.15 -20.42 9.61
N ARG A 62 -6.91 -20.12 10.88
CA ARG A 62 -7.58 -20.79 12.02
C ARG A 62 -9.05 -20.37 12.20
N ASN A 63 -9.42 -19.20 11.70
CA ASN A 63 -10.74 -18.60 11.87
C ASN A 63 -11.56 -18.54 10.56
N GLY A 64 -11.38 -19.51 9.68
CA GLY A 64 -12.16 -19.60 8.44
C GLY A 64 -11.84 -18.52 7.40
N GLY A 65 -10.59 -18.04 7.39
CA GLY A 65 -10.11 -17.07 6.39
C GLY A 65 -10.12 -15.61 6.85
N LEU A 66 -10.59 -15.31 8.05
CA LEU A 66 -10.70 -13.93 8.54
C LEU A 66 -10.12 -13.78 9.96
N ALA A 67 -9.26 -12.77 10.12
CA ALA A 67 -8.82 -12.30 11.44
C ALA A 67 -8.95 -10.78 11.53
N ILE A 68 -9.72 -10.28 12.49
CA ILE A 68 -9.93 -8.85 12.73
C ILE A 68 -9.71 -8.58 14.23
N ASP A 69 -8.74 -7.73 14.53
CA ASP A 69 -8.63 -7.10 15.84
C ASP A 69 -9.62 -5.93 15.93
N ARG A 70 -10.86 -6.24 16.30
CA ARG A 70 -11.94 -5.23 16.37
C ARG A 70 -11.66 -4.10 17.35
N PRO A 71 -11.12 -4.34 18.56
CA PRO A 71 -10.75 -3.26 19.47
C PRO A 71 -9.70 -2.31 18.87
N ALA A 72 -8.61 -2.86 18.35
CA ALA A 72 -7.55 -2.06 17.74
C ALA A 72 -8.03 -1.29 16.51
N LEU A 73 -8.85 -1.92 15.64
CA LEU A 73 -9.43 -1.25 14.48
C LEU A 73 -10.36 -0.09 14.91
N ARG A 74 -11.19 -0.30 15.93
CA ARG A 74 -12.09 0.76 16.44
C ARG A 74 -11.29 1.93 16.98
N GLN A 75 -10.26 1.65 17.77
CA GLN A 75 -9.40 2.70 18.31
C GLN A 75 -8.72 3.49 17.18
N TRP A 76 -8.16 2.79 16.20
CA TRP A 76 -7.52 3.42 15.05
C TRP A 76 -8.50 4.32 14.27
N LEU A 77 -9.73 3.84 14.02
CA LEU A 77 -10.75 4.65 13.36
C LEU A 77 -11.08 5.93 14.15
N GLN A 78 -11.17 5.84 15.48
CA GLN A 78 -11.43 7.00 16.33
C GLN A 78 -10.29 8.01 16.34
N ASP A 79 -9.04 7.53 16.28
CA ASP A 79 -7.84 8.38 16.37
C ASP A 79 -7.47 9.03 15.04
N VAL A 80 -7.79 8.37 13.92
CA VAL A 80 -7.28 8.75 12.58
C VAL A 80 -8.35 9.40 11.72
N ILE A 81 -9.61 8.96 11.81
CA ILE A 81 -10.64 9.43 10.89
C ILE A 81 -11.16 10.81 11.31
N VAL A 82 -10.84 11.78 10.47
CA VAL A 82 -11.33 13.17 10.53
C VAL A 82 -11.90 13.53 9.16
N TYR A 83 -13.13 14.01 9.12
CA TYR A 83 -13.77 14.39 7.86
C TYR A 83 -13.38 15.82 7.43
N PRO A 84 -13.32 16.05 6.11
CA PRO A 84 -13.51 15.09 5.03
C PRO A 84 -12.42 14.01 5.01
N ILE A 85 -12.77 12.81 4.53
CA ILE A 85 -11.80 11.79 4.20
C ILE A 85 -11.43 11.94 2.73
N ILE A 86 -10.15 11.95 2.43
CA ILE A 86 -9.60 12.12 1.10
C ILE A 86 -8.87 10.83 0.74
N TYR A 87 -9.43 10.06 -0.18
CA TYR A 87 -8.79 8.87 -0.75
C TYR A 87 -7.96 9.32 -1.93
N LEU A 88 -6.64 9.20 -1.86
CA LEU A 88 -5.71 9.76 -2.83
C LEU A 88 -4.76 8.70 -3.36
N ASP A 89 -4.57 8.70 -4.67
CA ASP A 89 -3.61 7.86 -5.38
C ASP A 89 -2.87 8.67 -6.44
N PHE A 90 -1.55 8.40 -6.61
CA PHE A 90 -0.68 9.07 -7.57
C PHE A 90 -0.04 8.10 -8.54
N GLU A 91 0.08 8.54 -9.80
CA GLU A 91 0.98 7.93 -10.76
C GLU A 91 2.15 8.87 -11.05
N TRP A 92 3.34 8.30 -11.10
CA TRP A 92 4.58 9.05 -11.33
C TRP A 92 5.61 8.25 -12.10
N ASP A 93 6.59 8.95 -12.63
CA ASP A 93 7.77 8.36 -13.23
C ASP A 93 9.06 9.02 -12.73
N THR A 94 10.20 8.38 -12.97
CA THR A 94 11.53 8.88 -12.65
C THR A 94 12.48 8.51 -13.78
N TYR A 95 13.37 9.43 -14.16
CA TYR A 95 14.25 9.27 -15.31
C TYR A 95 15.71 9.40 -14.88
N ALA A 96 16.57 8.47 -15.33
CA ALA A 96 18.02 8.60 -15.15
C ALA A 96 18.58 9.78 -15.96
N VAL A 97 18.01 10.03 -17.15
CA VAL A 97 18.27 11.23 -17.96
C VAL A 97 16.99 12.09 -17.92
N PRO A 98 17.00 13.23 -17.21
CA PRO A 98 15.82 14.07 -17.07
C PRO A 98 15.29 14.53 -18.41
N PRO A 99 13.97 14.39 -18.68
CA PRO A 99 13.38 14.84 -19.96
C PRO A 99 13.11 16.33 -20.00
N TYR A 100 13.08 17.03 -18.87
CA TYR A 100 12.69 18.42 -18.78
C TYR A 100 13.73 19.26 -18.05
N GLU A 101 13.80 20.54 -18.43
CA GLU A 101 14.70 21.51 -17.82
C GLU A 101 14.45 21.64 -16.31
N GLY A 102 15.52 21.81 -15.54
CA GLY A 102 15.48 21.95 -14.09
C GLY A 102 15.25 20.64 -13.31
N MET A 103 15.00 19.51 -13.99
CA MET A 103 14.97 18.21 -13.33
C MET A 103 16.40 17.66 -13.08
N ARG A 104 16.57 16.96 -11.98
CA ARG A 104 17.77 16.17 -11.68
C ARG A 104 17.51 14.69 -12.02
N PRO A 105 18.56 13.87 -12.21
CA PRO A 105 18.39 12.43 -12.33
C PRO A 105 17.57 11.88 -11.18
N TYR A 106 16.56 11.08 -11.50
CA TYR A 106 15.61 10.44 -10.57
C TYR A 106 14.71 11.40 -9.77
N ASP A 107 14.62 12.66 -10.14
CA ASP A 107 13.53 13.52 -9.65
C ASP A 107 12.18 12.93 -10.07
N VAL A 108 11.20 13.03 -9.17
CA VAL A 108 9.87 12.53 -9.46
C VAL A 108 9.11 13.46 -10.41
N LEU A 109 8.47 12.87 -11.40
CA LEU A 109 7.48 13.49 -12.26
C LEU A 109 6.14 12.86 -11.94
N CYS A 110 5.32 13.50 -11.10
CA CYS A 110 3.94 13.11 -10.93
C CYS A 110 3.12 13.64 -12.07
N PHE A 111 2.37 12.77 -12.75
CA PHE A 111 1.59 13.13 -13.92
C PHE A 111 0.10 12.82 -13.80
N GLN A 112 -0.30 12.04 -12.80
CA GLN A 112 -1.70 11.72 -12.57
C GLN A 112 -1.99 11.67 -11.06
N TYR A 113 -3.19 12.10 -10.67
CA TYR A 113 -3.82 11.68 -9.43
C TYR A 113 -5.29 11.34 -9.65
N SER A 114 -5.77 10.45 -8.79
CA SER A 114 -7.18 10.17 -8.57
C SER A 114 -7.50 10.47 -7.10
N MET A 115 -8.57 11.21 -6.86
CA MET A 115 -8.98 11.64 -5.53
C MET A 115 -10.48 11.50 -5.36
N ASP A 116 -10.89 10.73 -4.37
CA ASP A 116 -12.28 10.69 -3.92
C ASP A 116 -12.39 11.35 -2.55
N ILE A 117 -13.29 12.28 -2.40
CA ILE A 117 -13.52 13.03 -1.17
C ILE A 117 -14.86 12.63 -0.57
N GLU A 118 -14.84 12.14 0.66
CA GLU A 118 -16.03 11.88 1.49
C GLU A 118 -16.21 13.03 2.49
N PRO A 119 -17.13 13.99 2.25
CA PRO A 119 -17.25 15.19 3.09
C PRO A 119 -17.69 14.90 4.52
N ASN A 120 -18.53 13.90 4.71
CA ASN A 120 -19.03 13.43 6.00
C ASN A 120 -19.56 12.00 5.89
N PRO A 121 -19.82 11.28 6.99
CA PRO A 121 -20.39 9.94 6.94
C PRO A 121 -21.66 9.88 6.09
N GLN A 122 -21.74 8.89 5.19
CA GLN A 122 -22.88 8.65 4.29
C GLN A 122 -23.09 9.70 3.18
N SER A 123 -22.17 10.64 2.98
CA SER A 123 -22.18 11.52 1.81
C SER A 123 -21.82 10.78 0.55
N ALA A 124 -22.31 11.26 -0.58
CA ALA A 124 -21.78 10.86 -1.88
C ALA A 124 -20.32 11.31 -1.99
N LEU A 125 -19.49 10.48 -2.61
CA LEU A 125 -18.11 10.82 -2.93
C LEU A 125 -18.05 11.93 -3.98
N ILE A 126 -17.12 12.85 -3.80
CA ILE A 126 -16.79 13.88 -4.78
C ILE A 126 -15.49 13.48 -5.45
N HIS A 127 -15.57 13.07 -6.71
CA HIS A 127 -14.39 12.68 -7.48
C HIS A 127 -13.66 13.88 -8.06
N ARG A 128 -12.32 13.84 -8.01
CA ARG A 128 -11.38 14.74 -8.66
C ARG A 128 -10.27 13.93 -9.29
N GLU A 129 -9.82 14.37 -10.46
CA GLU A 129 -8.72 13.71 -11.15
C GLU A 129 -7.89 14.73 -11.93
N PHE A 130 -6.65 14.38 -12.19
CA PHE A 130 -5.74 15.08 -13.08
C PHE A 130 -4.94 14.05 -13.86
N LEU A 131 -4.80 14.31 -15.15
CA LEU A 131 -3.87 13.61 -16.04
C LEU A 131 -3.10 14.66 -16.83
N GLY A 132 -1.80 14.73 -16.58
CA GLY A 132 -0.89 15.66 -17.25
C GLY A 132 -0.20 15.04 -18.45
N GLU A 133 0.15 15.87 -19.40
CA GLU A 133 0.97 15.54 -20.56
C GLU A 133 2.25 16.39 -20.50
N GLU A 134 3.34 15.89 -21.09
CA GLU A 134 4.63 16.57 -21.14
C GLU A 134 5.12 17.02 -19.74
N ASP A 135 5.67 18.26 -19.64
CA ASP A 135 6.11 18.82 -18.36
C ASP A 135 4.94 19.40 -17.56
N CYS A 136 4.20 18.51 -16.93
CA CYS A 136 3.02 18.88 -16.16
C CYS A 136 3.29 19.17 -14.67
N ARG A 137 4.56 19.25 -14.24
CA ARG A 137 4.93 19.32 -12.80
C ARG A 137 4.24 20.48 -12.06
N ILE A 138 4.23 21.66 -12.65
CA ILE A 138 3.62 22.85 -12.04
C ILE A 138 2.08 22.77 -12.08
N THR A 139 1.53 22.43 -13.24
CA THR A 139 0.07 22.29 -13.40
C THR A 139 -0.51 21.18 -12.54
N PHE A 140 0.24 20.09 -12.34
CA PHE A 140 -0.12 19.02 -11.39
C PHE A 140 -0.24 19.57 -9.96
N LEU A 141 0.77 20.32 -9.49
CA LEU A 141 0.77 20.88 -8.14
C LEU A 141 -0.35 21.89 -7.94
N GLU A 142 -0.51 22.81 -8.88
CA GLU A 142 -1.56 23.85 -8.81
C GLU A 142 -2.95 23.22 -8.76
N GLN A 143 -3.21 22.20 -9.59
CA GLN A 143 -4.49 21.53 -9.60
C GLN A 143 -4.70 20.68 -8.35
N LEU A 144 -3.67 19.96 -7.88
CA LEU A 144 -3.74 19.17 -6.64
C LEU A 144 -4.07 20.07 -5.44
N LEU A 145 -3.36 21.20 -5.29
CA LEU A 145 -3.59 22.15 -4.20
C LEU A 145 -4.98 22.80 -4.25
N LYS A 146 -5.52 23.02 -5.45
CA LYS A 146 -6.88 23.53 -5.63
C LYS A 146 -7.95 22.51 -5.27
N ASP A 147 -7.72 21.23 -5.56
CA ASP A 147 -8.68 20.16 -5.36
C ASP A 147 -8.65 19.59 -3.94
N LEU A 148 -7.51 19.71 -3.25
CA LEU A 148 -7.38 19.25 -1.86
C LEU A 148 -8.21 20.12 -0.91
N PRO A 149 -9.08 19.52 -0.09
CA PRO A 149 -9.70 20.22 1.02
C PRO A 149 -8.65 20.79 1.99
N PRO A 150 -8.91 21.96 2.62
CA PRO A 150 -7.96 22.59 3.53
C PRO A 150 -7.79 21.86 4.87
N GLU A 151 -8.65 20.91 5.16
CA GLU A 151 -8.67 20.09 6.37
C GLU A 151 -9.14 18.67 6.05
N GLY A 152 -9.02 17.76 7.00
CA GLY A 152 -9.44 16.37 6.87
C GLY A 152 -8.27 15.39 6.94
N VAL A 153 -8.54 14.13 6.66
CA VAL A 153 -7.52 13.07 6.65
C VAL A 153 -7.30 12.55 5.23
N ILE A 154 -6.05 12.41 4.82
CA ILE A 154 -5.68 11.79 3.56
C ILE A 154 -5.40 10.31 3.82
N LEU A 155 -6.17 9.42 3.20
CA LEU A 155 -5.96 7.98 3.22
C LEU A 155 -5.35 7.53 1.90
N VAL A 156 -4.24 6.81 2.00
CA VAL A 156 -3.49 6.27 0.87
C VAL A 156 -3.12 4.82 1.16
N TYR A 157 -2.91 4.03 0.12
CA TYR A 157 -2.62 2.60 0.28
C TYR A 157 -1.21 2.35 0.85
N ASN A 158 -0.19 3.05 0.36
CA ASN A 158 1.21 2.82 0.74
C ASN A 158 1.92 4.14 1.09
N MET A 159 1.43 4.79 2.12
CA MET A 159 1.82 6.14 2.52
C MET A 159 3.34 6.38 2.50
N GLU A 160 4.14 5.54 3.15
CA GLU A 160 5.57 5.77 3.28
C GLU A 160 6.37 5.42 2.02
N GLY A 161 5.88 4.49 1.21
CA GLY A 161 6.56 4.06 -0.03
C GLY A 161 6.12 4.81 -1.28
N ALA A 162 4.98 5.45 -1.25
CA ALA A 162 4.37 6.11 -2.40
C ALA A 162 3.99 7.58 -2.11
N GLU A 163 2.76 7.88 -1.78
CA GLU A 163 2.19 9.23 -1.85
C GLU A 163 2.91 10.23 -0.95
N LYS A 164 3.14 9.90 0.33
CA LYS A 164 3.87 10.78 1.26
C LYS A 164 5.30 11.06 0.80
N LEU A 165 5.96 10.05 0.24
CA LEU A 165 7.31 10.22 -0.30
C LEU A 165 7.28 11.14 -1.52
N ARG A 166 6.28 11.00 -2.42
CA ARG A 166 6.14 11.85 -3.61
C ARG A 166 5.82 13.30 -3.21
N LEU A 167 4.91 13.52 -2.29
CA LEU A 167 4.62 14.86 -1.76
C LEU A 167 5.88 15.54 -1.18
N ARG A 168 6.69 14.80 -0.41
CA ARG A 168 7.97 15.32 0.11
C ARG A 168 8.98 15.64 -1.00
N GLN A 169 9.02 14.84 -2.06
CA GLN A 169 9.89 15.09 -3.21
C GLN A 169 9.42 16.31 -4.00
N LEU A 170 8.12 16.44 -4.24
CA LEU A 170 7.53 17.63 -4.88
C LEU A 170 7.80 18.90 -4.07
N ALA A 171 7.60 18.87 -2.76
CA ALA A 171 7.91 20.02 -1.89
C ALA A 171 9.39 20.43 -1.91
N LYS A 172 10.31 19.49 -2.18
CA LYS A 172 11.74 19.81 -2.36
C LYS A 172 12.04 20.38 -3.76
N GLN A 173 11.34 19.91 -4.79
CA GLN A 173 11.50 20.43 -6.15
C GLN A 173 10.89 21.83 -6.30
N PHE A 174 9.79 22.08 -5.64
CA PHE A 174 8.97 23.28 -5.75
C PHE A 174 8.69 23.92 -4.39
N PRO A 175 9.69 24.49 -3.72
CA PRO A 175 9.54 25.00 -2.35
C PRO A 175 8.65 26.24 -2.23
N ALA A 176 8.20 26.81 -3.34
CA ALA A 176 7.26 27.94 -3.37
C ALA A 176 5.78 27.49 -3.25
N TYR A 177 5.52 26.19 -3.42
CA TYR A 177 4.21 25.54 -3.26
C TYR A 177 4.17 24.77 -1.94
#